data_77de0642cb703da5e3d0209f4768db8c
#
_entry.id   77de0642cb703da5e3d0209f4768db8c
#
_cell.length_a   1.000
_cell.length_b   1.000
_cell.length_c   1.000
_cell.angle_alpha   90.00
_cell.angle_beta   90.00
_cell.angle_gamma   90.00
#
_symmetry.space_group_name_H-M   'P 1'
#
loop_
_entity.id
_entity.type
_entity.pdbx_description
1 polymer ?
#
loop_
_entity_poly.entity_id
_entity_poly.type
_entity_poly.pdbx_seq_one_letter_code
_entity_poly.pdbx_strand_id
1 'polypeptide(L)'
;MNNYNEDVRIQYILNTSYKDKFNKHQVRLYVYDVKTKQRKMYNTVFRLTEREFTEVWSDVTLGKIPKKNKILNSKMRAVLSKAEDVVSNLNKFNHNDFSRLMFQKTSKDKNVNFYFQKKIDMYNNPKSKSTSLGYHNAIECFKRFAAKKQLSFHEIDVLWLKKFESFCIYDEHKSITTVSMYARTLRAIFNDAIRDNTIPTELYPFGKFKYSIPTYYKTKKVLYGDKLKILYNATSKTEFRERAKDFWFFSYACNGINFKDILHLKCKSYDGKVIRFRRSKDSYGRQNVKDINVFSDEHIKYVFEKYGNIHGNDDDFIFPYLGSSKASEEHYRKTKNFISSINNQFKKYARDNGIDDLISSNWARHSYVTHAINKGATMEYVGDSVGHTDLKTTNLYYHSIETKPKKKMAKLLFDFD
;
A
#
# COMPACT_ATOMS: atom_id res chain seq x y z
N MET A 1 -11.93 -33.48 -36.35
CA MET A 1 -10.65 -32.75 -36.20
C MET A 1 -10.90 -31.30 -36.53
N ASN A 2 -10.96 -30.43 -35.56
CA ASN A 2 -11.09 -28.96 -35.79
C ASN A 2 -9.69 -28.37 -35.75
N ASN A 3 -9.17 -28.00 -36.94
CA ASN A 3 -7.90 -27.29 -37.07
C ASN A 3 -8.19 -25.77 -36.92
N TYR A 4 -7.92 -25.17 -35.76
CA TYR A 4 -7.98 -23.72 -35.57
C TYR A 4 -6.60 -23.05 -35.59
N ASN A 5 -5.53 -23.84 -35.57
CA ASN A 5 -4.17 -23.37 -35.81
C ASN A 5 -3.44 -24.54 -36.49
N GLU A 6 -2.90 -24.33 -37.67
CA GLU A 6 -2.18 -25.38 -38.44
C GLU A 6 -1.01 -25.97 -37.65
N ASP A 7 -0.55 -25.24 -36.63
CA ASP A 7 0.63 -25.59 -35.86
C ASP A 7 0.36 -26.41 -34.59
N VAL A 8 -0.90 -26.49 -34.09
CA VAL A 8 -1.21 -27.19 -32.83
C VAL A 8 -2.48 -28.04 -32.98
N ARG A 9 -2.38 -29.31 -32.68
CA ARG A 9 -3.51 -30.28 -32.71
C ARG A 9 -3.97 -30.56 -31.29
N ILE A 10 -5.28 -30.42 -31.02
CA ILE A 10 -5.89 -30.66 -29.72
C ILE A 10 -7.01 -31.69 -29.87
N GLN A 11 -7.00 -32.73 -29.03
CA GLN A 11 -8.07 -33.72 -29.00
C GLN A 11 -8.19 -34.39 -27.63
N TYR A 12 -9.35 -34.98 -27.35
CA TYR A 12 -9.52 -35.85 -26.20
C TYR A 12 -9.05 -37.25 -26.46
N ILE A 13 -8.41 -37.86 -25.47
CA ILE A 13 -8.04 -39.28 -25.45
C ILE A 13 -8.45 -39.88 -24.10
N LEU A 14 -8.85 -41.14 -24.13
CA LEU A 14 -9.14 -41.92 -22.93
C LEU A 14 -7.87 -42.64 -22.48
N ASN A 15 -7.49 -42.47 -21.22
CA ASN A 15 -6.33 -43.18 -20.66
C ASN A 15 -6.75 -44.52 -20.09
N THR A 16 -6.65 -45.56 -20.90
CA THR A 16 -7.08 -46.92 -20.55
C THR A 16 -6.13 -47.67 -19.61
N SER A 17 -4.95 -47.10 -19.30
CA SER A 17 -3.96 -47.75 -18.42
C SER A 17 -4.39 -47.90 -16.96
N TYR A 18 -5.39 -47.13 -16.51
CA TYR A 18 -5.88 -47.18 -15.14
C TYR A 18 -7.39 -46.96 -15.08
N LYS A 19 -8.07 -47.76 -14.23
CA LYS A 19 -9.50 -47.64 -13.92
C LYS A 19 -9.69 -47.27 -12.46
N ASP A 20 -10.64 -46.37 -12.19
CA ASP A 20 -11.05 -46.11 -10.82
C ASP A 20 -12.02 -47.16 -10.26
N LYS A 21 -12.42 -47.02 -8.99
CA LYS A 21 -13.34 -47.93 -8.32
C LYS A 21 -14.72 -48.04 -8.98
N PHE A 22 -15.06 -47.17 -9.91
CA PHE A 22 -16.28 -47.17 -10.69
C PHE A 22 -16.07 -47.63 -12.12
N ASN A 23 -14.95 -48.32 -12.42
CA ASN A 23 -14.57 -48.78 -13.72
C ASN A 23 -14.45 -47.67 -14.79
N LYS A 24 -14.11 -46.44 -14.39
CA LYS A 24 -13.95 -45.30 -15.27
C LYS A 24 -12.49 -44.94 -15.48
N HIS A 25 -12.20 -44.50 -16.69
CA HIS A 25 -10.89 -44.03 -17.13
C HIS A 25 -10.79 -42.53 -17.11
N GLN A 26 -9.60 -41.97 -16.90
CA GLN A 26 -9.34 -40.55 -16.96
C GLN A 26 -9.36 -40.08 -18.44
N VAL A 27 -10.21 -39.11 -18.74
CA VAL A 27 -10.16 -38.42 -20.03
C VAL A 27 -9.04 -37.39 -19.98
N ARG A 28 -8.15 -37.38 -20.96
CA ARG A 28 -7.04 -36.44 -21.07
C ARG A 28 -7.19 -35.58 -22.32
N LEU A 29 -6.74 -34.33 -22.21
CA LEU A 29 -6.56 -33.46 -23.36
C LEU A 29 -5.15 -33.69 -23.92
N TYR A 30 -5.08 -34.20 -25.13
CA TYR A 30 -3.85 -34.42 -25.88
C TYR A 30 -3.57 -33.19 -26.73
N VAL A 31 -2.40 -32.59 -26.55
CA VAL A 31 -1.96 -31.40 -27.28
C VAL A 31 -0.64 -31.71 -27.96
N TYR A 32 -0.60 -31.54 -29.26
CA TYR A 32 0.55 -31.79 -30.10
C TYR A 32 0.97 -30.54 -30.86
N ASP A 33 2.20 -30.12 -30.66
CA ASP A 33 2.85 -29.03 -31.40
C ASP A 33 3.50 -29.62 -32.66
N VAL A 34 3.00 -29.21 -33.80
CA VAL A 34 3.46 -29.73 -35.11
C VAL A 34 4.87 -29.23 -35.43
N LYS A 35 5.20 -28.01 -35.04
CA LYS A 35 6.51 -27.37 -35.31
C LYS A 35 7.66 -28.05 -34.54
N THR A 36 7.43 -28.23 -33.23
CA THR A 36 8.46 -28.80 -32.34
C THR A 36 8.37 -30.31 -32.23
N LYS A 37 7.33 -30.93 -32.80
CA LYS A 37 7.02 -32.39 -32.73
C LYS A 37 6.83 -32.85 -31.27
N GLN A 38 6.56 -31.92 -30.33
CA GLN A 38 6.35 -32.22 -28.91
C GLN A 38 4.88 -32.54 -28.66
N ARG A 39 4.62 -33.51 -27.79
CA ARG A 39 3.28 -33.88 -27.35
C ARG A 39 3.19 -33.90 -25.84
N LYS A 40 2.05 -33.44 -25.31
CA LYS A 40 1.77 -33.49 -23.88
C LYS A 40 0.30 -33.82 -23.62
N MET A 41 0.06 -34.57 -22.55
CA MET A 41 -1.27 -34.97 -22.11
C MET A 41 -1.61 -34.30 -20.83
N TYR A 42 -2.78 -33.70 -20.75
CA TYR A 42 -3.25 -32.97 -19.57
C TYR A 42 -4.50 -33.64 -19.00
N ASN A 43 -4.53 -33.89 -17.70
CA ASN A 43 -5.69 -34.47 -17.05
C ASN A 43 -6.87 -33.48 -17.07
N THR A 44 -8.06 -33.97 -17.36
CA THR A 44 -9.30 -33.18 -17.25
C THR A 44 -10.07 -33.61 -16.03
N VAL A 45 -11.22 -32.94 -15.75
CA VAL A 45 -12.14 -33.32 -14.68
C VAL A 45 -13.03 -34.54 -15.04
N PHE A 46 -12.97 -35.01 -16.29
CA PHE A 46 -13.84 -36.05 -16.81
C PHE A 46 -13.26 -37.44 -16.57
N ARG A 47 -14.11 -38.35 -16.11
CA ARG A 47 -13.82 -39.77 -15.99
C ARG A 47 -14.98 -40.56 -16.59
N LEU A 48 -14.68 -41.39 -17.60
CA LEU A 48 -15.70 -42.08 -18.39
C LEU A 48 -15.29 -43.54 -18.59
N THR A 49 -16.27 -44.42 -18.75
CA THR A 49 -16.04 -45.74 -19.32
C THR A 49 -15.75 -45.61 -20.82
N GLU A 50 -15.17 -46.63 -21.43
CA GLU A 50 -14.90 -46.65 -22.89
C GLU A 50 -16.18 -46.41 -23.70
N ARG A 51 -17.27 -47.08 -23.29
CA ARG A 51 -18.59 -46.93 -23.92
C ARG A 51 -19.14 -45.49 -23.76
N GLU A 52 -19.07 -44.91 -22.53
CA GLU A 52 -19.51 -43.54 -22.29
C GLU A 52 -18.67 -42.56 -23.14
N PHE A 53 -17.36 -42.75 -23.25
CA PHE A 53 -16.49 -41.91 -24.05
C PHE A 53 -16.85 -41.97 -25.54
N THR A 54 -17.10 -43.15 -26.08
CA THR A 54 -17.52 -43.33 -27.47
C THR A 54 -18.87 -42.64 -27.72
N GLU A 55 -19.89 -42.90 -26.86
CA GLU A 55 -21.23 -42.27 -27.00
C GLU A 55 -21.21 -40.75 -26.84
N VAL A 56 -20.30 -40.18 -26.04
CA VAL A 56 -20.26 -38.74 -25.79
C VAL A 56 -19.38 -37.97 -26.76
N TRP A 57 -18.29 -38.59 -27.24
CA TRP A 57 -17.27 -37.87 -27.98
C TRP A 57 -16.97 -38.46 -29.36
N SER A 58 -16.80 -39.76 -29.52
CA SER A 58 -16.35 -40.38 -30.79
C SER A 58 -17.47 -40.49 -31.83
N ASP A 59 -18.71 -40.76 -31.39
CA ASP A 59 -19.84 -40.92 -32.29
C ASP A 59 -20.52 -39.61 -32.72
N VAL A 60 -20.00 -38.46 -32.26
CA VAL A 60 -20.54 -37.14 -32.62
C VAL A 60 -20.43 -36.82 -34.11
N THR A 61 -19.56 -37.52 -34.83
CA THR A 61 -19.48 -37.45 -36.29
C THR A 61 -20.74 -37.98 -37.02
N LEU A 62 -21.59 -38.75 -36.33
CA LEU A 62 -22.83 -39.34 -36.85
C LEU A 62 -24.12 -38.66 -36.43
N GLY A 63 -24.06 -37.49 -35.74
CA GLY A 63 -25.20 -36.58 -35.61
C GLY A 63 -26.19 -36.89 -34.50
N LYS A 64 -26.06 -37.91 -33.67
CA LYS A 64 -27.04 -38.25 -32.63
C LYS A 64 -26.42 -38.48 -31.24
N ILE A 65 -26.26 -37.38 -30.48
CA ILE A 65 -25.89 -37.50 -29.07
C ILE A 65 -27.15 -37.90 -28.25
N PRO A 66 -27.12 -39.00 -27.49
CA PRO A 66 -28.20 -39.39 -26.60
C PRO A 66 -28.58 -38.24 -25.64
N LYS A 67 -29.88 -38.01 -25.38
CA LYS A 67 -30.35 -36.91 -24.51
C LYS A 67 -29.59 -36.85 -23.17
N LYS A 68 -29.34 -38.04 -22.55
CA LYS A 68 -28.60 -38.20 -21.29
C LYS A 68 -27.16 -37.65 -21.33
N ASN A 69 -26.53 -37.61 -22.50
CA ASN A 69 -25.12 -37.27 -22.71
C ASN A 69 -24.91 -35.81 -23.18
N LYS A 70 -25.99 -35.07 -23.53
CA LYS A 70 -25.91 -33.71 -24.06
C LYS A 70 -25.18 -32.73 -23.15
N ILE A 71 -25.49 -32.79 -21.85
CA ILE A 71 -24.86 -31.89 -20.84
C ILE A 71 -23.35 -32.16 -20.71
N LEU A 72 -22.96 -33.44 -20.71
CA LEU A 72 -21.57 -33.85 -20.61
C LEU A 72 -20.78 -33.48 -21.87
N ASN A 73 -21.35 -33.72 -23.04
CA ASN A 73 -20.78 -33.28 -24.31
C ASN A 73 -20.57 -31.76 -24.36
N SER A 74 -21.60 -30.97 -23.95
CA SER A 74 -21.50 -29.51 -23.89
C SER A 74 -20.35 -29.05 -22.95
N LYS A 75 -20.18 -29.71 -21.78
CA LYS A 75 -19.07 -29.40 -20.86
C LYS A 75 -17.72 -29.76 -21.48
N MET A 76 -17.61 -30.88 -22.17
CA MET A 76 -16.36 -31.29 -22.85
C MET A 76 -16.04 -30.32 -23.98
N ARG A 77 -17.04 -29.93 -24.80
CA ARG A 77 -16.85 -28.93 -25.86
C ARG A 77 -16.39 -27.58 -25.32
N ALA A 78 -16.96 -27.10 -24.19
CA ALA A 78 -16.54 -25.85 -23.54
C ALA A 78 -15.05 -25.89 -23.08
N VAL A 79 -14.58 -27.03 -22.59
CA VAL A 79 -13.17 -27.19 -22.21
C VAL A 79 -12.26 -27.25 -23.46
N LEU A 80 -12.72 -27.86 -24.53
CA LEU A 80 -11.97 -27.90 -25.79
C LEU A 80 -11.88 -26.50 -26.42
N SER A 81 -13.00 -25.78 -26.52
CA SER A 81 -13.02 -24.40 -27.01
C SER A 81 -12.11 -23.50 -26.22
N LYS A 82 -12.10 -23.61 -24.87
CA LYS A 82 -11.13 -22.88 -24.04
C LYS A 82 -9.69 -23.22 -24.40
N ALA A 83 -9.37 -24.47 -24.70
CA ALA A 83 -8.03 -24.87 -25.08
C ALA A 83 -7.63 -24.29 -26.45
N GLU A 84 -8.54 -24.27 -27.40
CA GLU A 84 -8.39 -23.63 -28.71
C GLU A 84 -8.19 -22.11 -28.58
N ASP A 85 -8.97 -21.43 -27.75
CA ASP A 85 -8.82 -20.00 -27.45
C ASP A 85 -7.46 -19.68 -26.81
N VAL A 86 -6.98 -20.53 -25.90
CA VAL A 86 -5.65 -20.36 -25.29
C VAL A 86 -4.55 -20.47 -26.34
N VAL A 87 -4.65 -21.44 -27.26
CA VAL A 87 -3.67 -21.61 -28.35
C VAL A 87 -3.71 -20.42 -29.31
N SER A 88 -4.89 -19.94 -29.68
CA SER A 88 -5.03 -18.80 -30.61
C SER A 88 -4.51 -17.49 -30.05
N ASN A 89 -4.54 -17.31 -28.73
CA ASN A 89 -4.03 -16.11 -28.04
C ASN A 89 -2.53 -16.16 -27.72
N LEU A 90 -1.83 -17.27 -28.03
CA LEU A 90 -0.38 -17.36 -27.87
C LEU A 90 0.33 -16.96 -29.16
N ASN A 91 1.16 -15.92 -29.12
CA ASN A 91 1.99 -15.50 -30.25
C ASN A 91 2.94 -16.62 -30.74
N LYS A 92 3.43 -17.42 -29.80
CA LYS A 92 4.23 -18.63 -30.05
C LYS A 92 3.79 -19.71 -29.05
N PHE A 93 3.37 -20.86 -29.57
CA PHE A 93 2.96 -21.98 -28.73
C PHE A 93 4.14 -22.56 -27.94
N ASN A 94 3.94 -22.84 -26.66
CA ASN A 94 4.74 -23.72 -25.84
C ASN A 94 3.87 -24.37 -24.76
N HIS A 95 4.20 -25.60 -24.39
CA HIS A 95 3.44 -26.40 -23.43
C HIS A 95 3.39 -25.79 -22.00
N ASN A 96 4.35 -24.96 -21.59
CA ASN A 96 4.37 -24.36 -20.27
C ASN A 96 3.37 -23.21 -20.20
N ASP A 97 3.37 -22.33 -21.20
CA ASP A 97 2.39 -21.24 -21.28
C ASP A 97 0.98 -21.76 -21.50
N PHE A 98 0.80 -22.76 -22.38
CA PHE A 98 -0.47 -23.43 -22.53
C PHE A 98 -0.98 -24.02 -21.21
N SER A 99 -0.15 -24.76 -20.48
CA SER A 99 -0.52 -25.34 -19.19
C SER A 99 -0.89 -24.27 -18.18
N ARG A 100 -0.11 -23.20 -18.11
CA ARG A 100 -0.35 -22.07 -17.24
C ARG A 100 -1.69 -21.40 -17.53
N LEU A 101 -1.99 -21.11 -18.79
CA LEU A 101 -3.23 -20.39 -19.18
C LEU A 101 -4.46 -21.31 -19.15
N MET A 102 -4.32 -22.56 -19.58
CA MET A 102 -5.42 -23.52 -19.63
C MET A 102 -5.87 -23.96 -18.23
N PHE A 103 -4.93 -24.27 -17.34
CA PHE A 103 -5.18 -24.84 -16.02
C PHE A 103 -4.96 -23.83 -14.88
N GLN A 104 -4.60 -22.57 -15.18
CA GLN A 104 -4.80 -21.54 -14.18
C GLN A 104 -6.23 -21.67 -13.69
N LYS A 105 -6.39 -21.96 -12.40
CA LYS A 105 -7.69 -21.99 -11.76
C LYS A 105 -8.37 -20.67 -12.16
N THR A 106 -9.37 -20.80 -13.02
CA THR A 106 -10.15 -19.67 -13.49
C THR A 106 -10.65 -18.92 -12.29
N SER A 107 -10.51 -17.66 -12.34
CA SER A 107 -10.66 -16.57 -11.39
C SER A 107 -11.78 -16.62 -10.34
N LYS A 108 -12.53 -17.70 -10.17
CA LYS A 108 -13.51 -17.83 -9.07
C LYS A 108 -12.85 -17.71 -7.68
N ASP A 109 -11.58 -18.17 -7.56
CA ASP A 109 -10.84 -18.08 -6.30
C ASP A 109 -10.02 -16.79 -6.15
N LYS A 110 -9.75 -16.06 -7.26
CA LYS A 110 -9.02 -14.79 -7.24
C LYS A 110 -9.97 -13.60 -7.20
N ASN A 111 -10.70 -13.47 -6.10
CA ASN A 111 -11.59 -12.33 -5.82
C ASN A 111 -10.82 -11.15 -5.19
N VAL A 112 -11.53 -10.08 -4.87
CA VAL A 112 -10.97 -8.89 -4.23
C VAL A 112 -10.26 -9.23 -2.93
N ASN A 113 -10.83 -10.11 -2.11
CA ASN A 113 -10.26 -10.54 -0.83
C ASN A 113 -8.89 -11.23 -1.00
N PHE A 114 -8.74 -12.08 -2.03
CA PHE A 114 -7.47 -12.74 -2.34
C PHE A 114 -6.36 -11.71 -2.58
N TYR A 115 -6.61 -10.68 -3.39
CA TYR A 115 -5.62 -9.65 -3.68
C TYR A 115 -5.33 -8.75 -2.48
N PHE A 116 -6.34 -8.44 -1.66
CA PHE A 116 -6.11 -7.75 -0.39
C PHE A 116 -5.23 -8.56 0.54
N GLN A 117 -5.51 -9.86 0.71
CA GLN A 117 -4.70 -10.74 1.55
C GLN A 117 -3.26 -10.82 1.04
N LYS A 118 -3.05 -10.97 -0.27
CA LYS A 118 -1.73 -10.95 -0.91
C LYS A 118 -0.95 -9.67 -0.56
N LYS A 119 -1.62 -8.48 -0.56
CA LYS A 119 -0.99 -7.21 -0.16
C LYS A 119 -0.73 -7.14 1.34
N ILE A 120 -1.67 -7.59 2.17
CA ILE A 120 -1.53 -7.62 3.62
C ILE A 120 -0.28 -8.44 3.99
N ASP A 121 -0.14 -9.64 3.41
CA ASP A 121 0.99 -10.55 3.66
C ASP A 121 2.31 -9.96 3.14
N MET A 122 2.31 -9.40 1.93
CA MET A 122 3.47 -8.74 1.32
C MET A 122 4.03 -7.62 2.20
N TYR A 123 3.15 -6.83 2.82
CA TYR A 123 3.53 -5.70 3.69
C TYR A 123 3.56 -6.07 5.17
N ASN A 124 3.36 -7.35 5.54
CA ASN A 124 3.38 -7.79 6.93
C ASN A 124 4.81 -7.94 7.45
N ASN A 125 5.55 -6.83 7.42
CA ASN A 125 6.88 -6.72 8.01
C ASN A 125 6.96 -5.40 8.78
N PRO A 126 7.87 -5.26 9.75
CA PRO A 126 7.90 -4.11 10.65
C PRO A 126 8.13 -2.76 9.98
N LYS A 127 8.79 -2.73 8.83
CA LYS A 127 9.02 -1.49 8.06
C LYS A 127 7.76 -1.00 7.37
N SER A 128 6.89 -1.91 6.96
CA SER A 128 5.65 -1.63 6.20
C SER A 128 4.36 -2.02 6.93
N LYS A 129 4.42 -2.39 8.21
CA LYS A 129 3.27 -2.83 9.03
C LYS A 129 2.08 -1.87 8.98
N SER A 130 2.33 -0.56 8.96
CA SER A 130 1.25 0.45 8.81
C SER A 130 0.54 0.36 7.47
N THR A 131 1.25 -0.02 6.40
CA THR A 131 0.68 -0.23 5.06
C THR A 131 -0.17 -1.49 5.06
N SER A 132 0.32 -2.60 5.61
CA SER A 132 -0.44 -3.84 5.81
C SER A 132 -1.75 -3.59 6.56
N LEU A 133 -1.69 -2.87 7.69
CA LEU A 133 -2.86 -2.49 8.47
C LEU A 133 -3.83 -1.59 7.68
N GLY A 134 -3.32 -0.71 6.83
CA GLY A 134 -4.13 0.12 5.92
C GLY A 134 -4.95 -0.72 4.94
N TYR A 135 -4.34 -1.74 4.32
CA TYR A 135 -5.06 -2.69 3.47
C TYR A 135 -6.08 -3.51 4.26
N HIS A 136 -5.72 -3.99 5.46
CA HIS A 136 -6.63 -4.74 6.33
C HIS A 136 -7.86 -3.90 6.70
N ASN A 137 -7.68 -2.68 7.18
CA ASN A 137 -8.78 -1.79 7.55
C ASN A 137 -9.68 -1.45 6.36
N ALA A 138 -9.10 -1.30 5.17
CA ALA A 138 -9.86 -1.02 3.96
C ALA A 138 -10.76 -2.20 3.57
N ILE A 139 -10.23 -3.42 3.49
CA ILE A 139 -11.05 -4.59 3.12
C ILE A 139 -12.14 -4.87 4.14
N GLU A 140 -11.87 -4.71 5.44
CA GLU A 140 -12.89 -4.87 6.47
C GLU A 140 -14.01 -3.82 6.36
N CYS A 141 -13.68 -2.57 5.99
CA CYS A 141 -14.67 -1.54 5.72
C CYS A 141 -15.51 -1.86 4.47
N PHE A 142 -14.90 -2.35 3.38
CA PHE A 142 -15.62 -2.79 2.19
C PHE A 142 -16.56 -3.96 2.47
N LYS A 143 -16.14 -4.93 3.27
CA LYS A 143 -16.99 -6.06 3.69
C LYS A 143 -18.20 -5.61 4.49
N ARG A 144 -18.02 -4.68 5.44
CA ARG A 144 -19.14 -4.12 6.21
C ARG A 144 -20.13 -3.39 5.32
N PHE A 145 -19.64 -2.51 4.43
CA PHE A 145 -20.49 -1.82 3.47
C PHE A 145 -21.30 -2.77 2.58
N ALA A 146 -20.65 -3.79 2.04
CA ALA A 146 -21.32 -4.76 1.17
C ALA A 146 -22.16 -5.79 1.91
N ALA A 147 -22.09 -5.86 3.25
CA ALA A 147 -22.68 -6.90 4.10
C ALA A 147 -22.28 -8.33 3.63
N LYS A 148 -21.06 -8.51 3.11
CA LYS A 148 -20.56 -9.76 2.54
C LYS A 148 -19.17 -10.10 3.06
N LYS A 149 -18.92 -11.40 3.24
CA LYS A 149 -17.58 -11.91 3.62
C LYS A 149 -16.58 -11.89 2.45
N GLN A 150 -17.07 -12.00 1.22
CA GLN A 150 -16.26 -12.01 0.01
C GLN A 150 -16.82 -11.03 -1.02
N LEU A 151 -15.93 -10.34 -1.71
CA LEU A 151 -16.24 -9.33 -2.71
C LEU A 151 -15.75 -9.78 -4.08
N SER A 152 -16.60 -9.62 -5.10
CA SER A 152 -16.25 -9.83 -6.49
C SER A 152 -15.86 -8.52 -7.17
N PHE A 153 -14.90 -8.55 -8.10
CA PHE A 153 -14.57 -7.40 -8.93
C PHE A 153 -15.74 -6.90 -9.77
N HIS A 154 -16.62 -7.80 -10.20
CA HIS A 154 -17.80 -7.46 -11.02
C HIS A 154 -18.87 -6.65 -10.26
N GLU A 155 -18.85 -6.70 -8.93
CA GLU A 155 -19.81 -5.95 -8.10
C GLU A 155 -19.37 -4.50 -7.86
N ILE A 156 -18.07 -4.21 -8.08
CA ILE A 156 -17.46 -2.93 -7.73
C ILE A 156 -17.40 -2.04 -8.98
N ASP A 157 -18.47 -1.36 -9.25
CA ASP A 157 -18.59 -0.36 -10.31
C ASP A 157 -18.49 1.09 -9.76
N VAL A 158 -18.71 2.06 -10.63
CA VAL A 158 -18.69 3.49 -10.27
C VAL A 158 -19.79 3.84 -9.26
N LEU A 159 -20.98 3.26 -9.42
CA LEU A 159 -22.12 3.51 -8.54
C LEU A 159 -21.86 2.91 -7.15
N TRP A 160 -21.30 1.70 -7.10
CA TRP A 160 -20.89 1.05 -5.86
C TRP A 160 -19.88 1.93 -5.10
N LEU A 161 -18.87 2.48 -5.79
CA LEU A 161 -17.86 3.34 -5.17
C LEU A 161 -18.44 4.65 -4.62
N LYS A 162 -19.38 5.27 -5.32
CA LYS A 162 -20.09 6.46 -4.84
C LYS A 162 -20.93 6.15 -3.59
N LYS A 163 -21.65 5.03 -3.58
CA LYS A 163 -22.42 4.58 -2.40
C LYS A 163 -21.50 4.27 -1.21
N PHE A 164 -20.36 3.61 -1.47
CA PHE A 164 -19.34 3.37 -0.44
C PHE A 164 -18.77 4.66 0.14
N GLU A 165 -18.50 5.67 -0.67
CA GLU A 165 -18.06 6.99 -0.21
C GLU A 165 -19.11 7.62 0.71
N SER A 166 -20.39 7.63 0.31
CA SER A 166 -21.50 8.12 1.14
C SER A 166 -21.60 7.37 2.47
N PHE A 167 -21.57 6.04 2.45
CA PHE A 167 -21.54 5.19 3.64
C PHE A 167 -20.39 5.56 4.59
N CYS A 168 -19.18 5.70 4.06
CA CYS A 168 -18.05 6.06 4.89
C CYS A 168 -18.19 7.43 5.55
N ILE A 169 -18.73 8.42 4.84
CA ILE A 169 -18.84 9.79 5.33
C ILE A 169 -20.02 9.93 6.30
N TYR A 170 -21.21 9.45 5.93
CA TYR A 170 -22.44 9.73 6.66
C TYR A 170 -22.73 8.67 7.72
N ASP A 171 -22.50 7.39 7.45
CA ASP A 171 -22.85 6.31 8.39
C ASP A 171 -21.68 5.98 9.32
N GLU A 172 -20.44 5.87 8.79
CA GLU A 172 -19.26 5.57 9.61
C GLU A 172 -18.48 6.83 10.06
N HIS A 173 -18.92 8.02 9.75
CA HIS A 173 -18.30 9.31 10.13
C HIS A 173 -16.80 9.39 9.83
N LYS A 174 -16.35 8.77 8.74
CA LYS A 174 -14.94 8.80 8.34
C LYS A 174 -14.60 10.07 7.58
N SER A 175 -13.36 10.51 7.73
CA SER A 175 -12.86 11.65 6.95
C SER A 175 -12.72 11.30 5.46
N ILE A 176 -12.89 12.29 4.59
CA ILE A 176 -12.63 12.17 3.14
C ILE A 176 -11.21 11.62 2.87
N THR A 177 -10.22 11.98 3.72
CA THR A 177 -8.86 11.43 3.62
C THR A 177 -8.83 9.91 3.83
N THR A 178 -9.63 9.39 4.75
CA THR A 178 -9.74 7.94 4.99
C THR A 178 -10.40 7.24 3.80
N VAL A 179 -11.49 7.80 3.28
CA VAL A 179 -12.16 7.31 2.06
C VAL A 179 -11.20 7.26 0.88
N SER A 180 -10.47 8.35 0.67
CA SER A 180 -9.45 8.46 -0.38
C SER A 180 -8.34 7.39 -0.23
N MET A 181 -7.91 7.11 1.00
CA MET A 181 -6.93 6.06 1.28
C MET A 181 -7.49 4.67 0.93
N TYR A 182 -8.72 4.36 1.35
CA TYR A 182 -9.37 3.08 1.03
C TYR A 182 -9.57 2.92 -0.48
N ALA A 183 -10.05 3.94 -1.17
CA ALA A 183 -10.21 3.91 -2.62
C ALA A 183 -8.88 3.70 -3.36
N ARG A 184 -7.76 4.29 -2.87
CA ARG A 184 -6.42 4.05 -3.45
C ARG A 184 -5.95 2.63 -3.22
N THR A 185 -6.20 2.01 -2.06
CA THR A 185 -5.87 0.61 -1.84
C THR A 185 -6.65 -0.29 -2.80
N LEU A 186 -7.95 -0.06 -2.97
CA LEU A 186 -8.77 -0.81 -3.91
C LEU A 186 -8.30 -0.63 -5.36
N ARG A 187 -7.94 0.60 -5.75
CA ARG A 187 -7.36 0.87 -7.08
C ARG A 187 -6.09 0.06 -7.33
N ALA A 188 -5.22 -0.07 -6.32
CA ALA A 188 -4.02 -0.88 -6.42
C ALA A 188 -4.35 -2.37 -6.61
N ILE A 189 -5.42 -2.86 -5.95
CA ILE A 189 -5.91 -4.23 -6.10
C ILE A 189 -6.42 -4.49 -7.52
N PHE A 190 -7.22 -3.56 -8.09
CA PHE A 190 -7.67 -3.66 -9.49
C PHE A 190 -6.50 -3.69 -10.46
N ASN A 191 -5.50 -2.82 -10.28
CA ASN A 191 -4.30 -2.79 -11.12
C ASN A 191 -3.53 -4.11 -11.07
N ASP A 192 -3.41 -4.73 -9.89
CA ASP A 192 -2.75 -6.03 -9.76
C ASP A 192 -3.55 -7.14 -10.44
N ALA A 193 -4.88 -7.14 -10.29
CA ALA A 193 -5.76 -8.13 -10.91
C ALA A 193 -5.75 -8.04 -12.45
N ILE A 194 -5.70 -6.84 -13.01
CA ILE A 194 -5.55 -6.60 -14.45
C ILE A 194 -4.18 -7.08 -14.94
N ARG A 195 -3.10 -6.70 -14.24
CA ARG A 195 -1.74 -7.13 -14.59
C ARG A 195 -1.58 -8.64 -14.55
N ASP A 196 -2.25 -9.30 -13.61
CA ASP A 196 -2.28 -10.76 -13.48
C ASP A 196 -3.26 -11.42 -14.48
N ASN A 197 -3.89 -10.67 -15.40
CA ASN A 197 -4.93 -11.12 -16.34
C ASN A 197 -6.09 -11.87 -15.65
N THR A 198 -6.42 -11.49 -14.42
CA THR A 198 -7.52 -12.09 -13.64
C THR A 198 -8.86 -11.44 -14.00
N ILE A 199 -8.84 -10.16 -14.33
CA ILE A 199 -10.00 -9.38 -14.79
C ILE A 199 -9.62 -8.57 -16.04
N PRO A 200 -10.58 -8.32 -16.95
CA PRO A 200 -10.37 -7.43 -18.09
C PRO A 200 -10.34 -5.95 -17.67
N THR A 201 -9.71 -5.11 -18.49
CA THR A 201 -9.55 -3.67 -18.24
C THR A 201 -10.88 -2.91 -18.21
N GLU A 202 -11.92 -3.42 -18.87
CA GLU A 202 -13.26 -2.84 -18.93
C GLU A 202 -13.92 -2.77 -17.54
N LEU A 203 -13.59 -3.71 -16.66
CA LEU A 203 -14.08 -3.72 -15.26
C LEU A 203 -13.41 -2.67 -14.37
N TYR A 204 -12.37 -1.98 -14.84
CA TYR A 204 -11.66 -0.97 -14.05
C TYR A 204 -12.54 0.26 -13.78
N PRO A 205 -12.95 0.53 -12.52
CA PRO A 205 -13.95 1.56 -12.22
C PRO A 205 -13.38 2.96 -12.01
N PHE A 206 -12.05 3.13 -12.05
CA PHE A 206 -11.38 4.40 -11.76
C PHE A 206 -10.98 5.15 -13.04
N GLY A 207 -11.00 6.50 -13.04
CA GLY A 207 -10.48 7.29 -14.16
C GLY A 207 -11.26 8.57 -14.42
N LYS A 208 -10.88 9.29 -15.48
CA LYS A 208 -11.40 10.62 -15.81
C LYS A 208 -12.94 10.68 -16.01
N PHE A 209 -13.51 9.65 -16.63
CA PHE A 209 -14.97 9.55 -16.87
C PHE A 209 -15.61 8.44 -16.03
N LYS A 210 -14.92 7.94 -15.02
CA LYS A 210 -15.35 6.92 -14.07
C LYS A 210 -15.29 7.48 -12.65
N TYR A 211 -15.03 6.65 -11.64
CA TYR A 211 -14.89 7.14 -10.28
C TYR A 211 -13.56 7.88 -10.09
N SER A 212 -13.65 9.15 -9.74
CA SER A 212 -12.50 9.97 -9.32
C SER A 212 -12.34 9.90 -7.81
N ILE A 213 -11.16 9.43 -7.36
CA ILE A 213 -10.87 9.34 -5.93
C ILE A 213 -10.86 10.75 -5.33
N PRO A 214 -11.68 11.03 -4.29
CA PRO A 214 -11.74 12.36 -3.71
C PRO A 214 -10.39 12.76 -3.14
N THR A 215 -9.98 14.01 -3.38
CA THR A 215 -8.78 14.60 -2.82
C THR A 215 -9.17 15.76 -1.92
N TYR A 216 -8.63 15.76 -0.71
CA TYR A 216 -8.85 16.85 0.23
C TYR A 216 -7.50 17.40 0.67
N TYR A 217 -7.28 18.68 0.39
CA TYR A 217 -6.10 19.39 0.85
C TYR A 217 -6.39 19.98 2.22
N LYS A 218 -5.96 19.27 3.27
CA LYS A 218 -6.06 19.78 4.63
C LYS A 218 -4.97 20.81 4.85
N THR A 219 -5.35 22.03 5.28
CA THR A 219 -4.41 23.04 5.75
C THR A 219 -3.51 22.45 6.83
N LYS A 220 -2.21 22.62 6.69
CA LYS A 220 -1.25 22.14 7.69
C LYS A 220 -1.43 22.94 8.97
N LYS A 221 -1.60 22.22 10.07
CA LYS A 221 -1.72 22.83 11.39
C LYS A 221 -0.33 23.18 11.92
N VAL A 222 -0.12 24.43 12.31
CA VAL A 222 1.16 25.02 12.68
C VAL A 222 0.99 25.75 14.00
N LEU A 223 1.98 25.66 14.89
CA LEU A 223 2.11 26.57 16.03
C LEU A 223 2.84 27.83 15.57
N TYR A 224 2.16 28.96 15.65
CA TYR A 224 2.73 30.27 15.29
C TYR A 224 3.46 30.92 16.46
N GLY A 225 4.26 31.95 16.17
CA GLY A 225 5.28 32.55 16.99
C GLY A 225 4.97 32.69 18.48
N ASP A 226 3.83 33.33 18.85
CA ASP A 226 3.50 33.58 20.26
C ASP A 226 3.17 32.29 21.02
N LYS A 227 2.36 31.38 20.43
CA LYS A 227 2.06 30.08 21.03
C LYS A 227 3.31 29.21 21.18
N LEU A 228 4.20 29.26 20.18
CA LEU A 228 5.48 28.50 20.22
C LEU A 228 6.36 29.03 21.35
N LYS A 229 6.49 30.37 21.50
CA LYS A 229 7.25 31.03 22.56
C LYS A 229 6.70 30.71 23.95
N ILE A 230 5.37 30.75 24.13
CA ILE A 230 4.72 30.35 25.39
C ILE A 230 5.09 28.90 25.73
N LEU A 231 4.88 27.97 24.82
CA LEU A 231 5.16 26.54 25.08
C LEU A 231 6.64 26.24 25.28
N TYR A 232 7.53 26.99 24.65
CA TYR A 232 8.98 26.76 24.84
C TYR A 232 9.41 27.21 26.24
N ASN A 233 8.96 28.38 26.73
CA ASN A 233 9.39 28.96 27.96
C ASN A 233 8.60 28.50 29.21
N ALA A 234 7.43 27.90 29.01
CA ALA A 234 6.59 27.47 30.13
C ALA A 234 7.20 26.30 30.89
N THR A 235 6.95 26.28 32.18
CA THR A 235 7.31 25.18 33.06
C THR A 235 6.30 24.07 33.00
N SER A 236 6.73 22.86 33.25
CA SER A 236 5.93 21.66 33.19
C SER A 236 5.50 21.22 34.58
N LYS A 237 4.26 20.75 34.74
CA LYS A 237 3.73 20.27 36.04
C LYS A 237 4.23 18.86 36.40
N THR A 238 4.75 18.09 35.43
CA THR A 238 5.21 16.71 35.65
C THR A 238 6.35 16.37 34.70
N GLU A 239 7.21 15.44 35.10
CA GLU A 239 8.30 14.91 34.26
C GLU A 239 7.82 14.35 32.93
N PHE A 240 6.65 13.72 32.90
CA PHE A 240 6.08 13.18 31.66
C PHE A 240 5.72 14.27 30.65
N ARG A 241 5.20 15.43 31.14
CA ARG A 241 4.90 16.59 30.31
C ARG A 241 6.17 17.31 29.89
N GLU A 242 7.15 17.40 30.79
CA GLU A 242 8.48 17.93 30.50
C GLU A 242 9.13 17.15 29.38
N ARG A 243 9.19 15.83 29.50
CA ARG A 243 9.72 14.95 28.45
C ARG A 243 8.98 15.15 27.12
N ALA A 244 7.68 15.28 27.14
CA ALA A 244 6.89 15.51 25.93
C ALA A 244 7.23 16.86 25.28
N LYS A 245 7.40 17.91 26.07
CA LYS A 245 7.88 19.22 25.63
C LYS A 245 9.27 19.10 25.01
N ASP A 246 10.22 18.52 25.72
CA ASP A 246 11.60 18.40 25.29
C ASP A 246 11.73 17.65 23.95
N PHE A 247 11.04 16.49 23.79
CA PHE A 247 11.05 15.75 22.54
C PHE A 247 10.30 16.47 21.40
N TRP A 248 9.25 17.23 21.71
CA TRP A 248 8.55 17.98 20.69
C TRP A 248 9.43 19.10 20.12
N PHE A 249 10.10 19.86 21.00
CA PHE A 249 11.04 20.90 20.61
C PHE A 249 12.32 20.35 20.01
N PHE A 250 12.79 19.19 20.47
CA PHE A 250 13.88 18.46 19.81
C PHE A 250 13.54 18.14 18.36
N SER A 251 12.32 17.60 18.10
CA SER A 251 11.86 17.38 16.73
C SER A 251 11.85 18.68 15.90
N TYR A 252 11.38 19.78 16.50
CA TYR A 252 11.35 21.08 15.84
C TYR A 252 12.77 21.59 15.52
N ALA A 253 13.69 21.56 16.46
CA ALA A 253 15.10 21.95 16.31
C ALA A 253 15.85 21.08 15.28
N CYS A 254 15.52 19.78 15.23
CA CYS A 254 16.05 18.86 14.25
C CYS A 254 15.30 18.88 12.91
N ASN A 255 15.01 20.06 12.36
CA ASN A 255 14.35 20.27 11.07
C ASN A 255 13.01 19.51 10.95
N GLY A 256 12.31 19.30 12.05
CA GLY A 256 11.06 18.56 12.08
C GLY A 256 11.24 17.04 11.83
N ILE A 257 12.28 16.44 12.36
CA ILE A 257 12.50 15.00 12.32
C ILE A 257 11.29 14.24 12.87
N ASN A 258 10.89 13.14 12.23
CA ASN A 258 9.79 12.32 12.74
C ASN A 258 10.19 11.57 14.01
N PHE A 259 9.28 11.41 14.96
CA PHE A 259 9.53 10.69 16.20
C PHE A 259 9.98 9.24 16.00
N LYS A 260 9.54 8.59 14.93
CA LYS A 260 10.09 7.28 14.57
C LYS A 260 11.58 7.37 14.27
N ASP A 261 12.00 8.38 13.51
CA ASP A 261 13.41 8.55 13.12
C ASP A 261 14.27 8.95 14.32
N ILE A 262 13.72 9.77 15.24
CA ILE A 262 14.40 10.10 16.53
C ILE A 262 14.77 8.85 17.30
N LEU A 263 13.83 7.93 17.49
CA LEU A 263 14.05 6.70 18.24
C LEU A 263 15.02 5.72 17.54
N HIS A 264 15.30 5.92 16.26
CA HIS A 264 16.24 5.12 15.49
C HIS A 264 17.59 5.80 15.25
N LEU A 265 17.82 7.01 15.84
CA LEU A 265 19.14 7.64 15.82
C LEU A 265 20.13 6.77 16.58
N LYS A 266 21.26 6.48 15.96
CA LYS A 266 22.37 5.72 16.54
C LYS A 266 23.48 6.67 16.96
N CYS A 267 24.35 6.24 17.88
CA CYS A 267 25.50 7.04 18.34
C CYS A 267 26.36 7.52 17.16
N LYS A 268 26.64 6.67 16.18
CA LYS A 268 27.34 7.06 14.95
C LYS A 268 26.65 8.12 14.09
N SER A 269 25.37 8.40 14.35
CA SER A 269 24.63 9.45 13.64
C SER A 269 24.99 10.86 14.12
N TYR A 270 25.71 10.99 15.23
CA TYR A 270 26.06 12.28 15.85
C TYR A 270 27.58 12.37 16.09
N ASP A 271 28.22 13.38 15.55
CA ASP A 271 29.67 13.62 15.68
C ASP A 271 30.05 14.71 16.70
N GLY A 272 29.11 15.09 17.58
CA GLY A 272 29.27 16.18 18.55
C GLY A 272 28.81 17.55 18.01
N LYS A 273 28.62 17.70 16.70
CA LYS A 273 28.22 18.96 16.04
C LYS A 273 27.04 18.78 15.07
N VAL A 274 27.00 17.67 14.36
CA VAL A 274 26.02 17.41 13.31
C VAL A 274 25.38 16.05 13.52
N ILE A 275 24.05 16.02 13.43
CA ILE A 275 23.25 14.79 13.36
C ILE A 275 23.06 14.44 11.89
N ARG A 276 23.45 13.23 11.47
CA ARG A 276 23.27 12.72 10.10
C ARG A 276 22.34 11.52 10.13
N PHE A 277 21.24 11.60 9.40
CA PHE A 277 20.28 10.50 9.33
C PHE A 277 19.56 10.41 7.99
N ARG A 278 18.98 9.24 7.73
CA ARG A 278 18.08 9.00 6.60
C ARG A 278 16.67 8.74 7.11
N ARG A 279 15.69 9.30 6.43
CA ARG A 279 14.29 9.06 6.81
C ARG A 279 13.92 7.61 6.58
N SER A 280 13.37 6.95 7.58
CA SER A 280 12.91 5.55 7.51
C SER A 280 11.84 5.33 6.42
N LYS A 281 11.03 6.36 6.10
CA LYS A 281 9.99 6.28 5.08
C LYS A 281 10.55 6.23 3.67
N ASP A 282 11.68 6.87 3.41
CA ASP A 282 12.25 7.01 2.08
C ASP A 282 13.30 5.94 1.76
N SER A 283 13.83 5.26 2.79
CA SER A 283 14.84 4.21 2.65
C SER A 283 14.29 2.87 2.10
N TYR A 284 12.97 2.73 1.91
CA TYR A 284 12.38 1.52 1.38
C TYR A 284 12.10 1.65 -0.13
N GLY A 285 12.86 0.91 -0.94
CA GLY A 285 12.64 0.78 -2.39
C GLY A 285 13.15 1.94 -3.26
N ARG A 286 13.94 2.88 -2.71
CA ARG A 286 14.56 3.98 -3.46
C ARG A 286 16.08 3.86 -3.45
N GLN A 287 16.70 3.99 -4.62
CA GLN A 287 18.15 3.90 -4.76
C GLN A 287 18.89 5.17 -4.30
N ASN A 288 18.24 6.35 -4.38
CA ASN A 288 18.85 7.66 -4.06
C ASN A 288 18.13 8.30 -2.87
N VAL A 289 18.48 7.88 -1.64
CA VAL A 289 18.01 8.54 -0.41
C VAL A 289 19.07 9.52 0.06
N LYS A 290 18.71 10.81 0.13
CA LYS A 290 19.59 11.87 0.63
C LYS A 290 19.77 11.75 2.14
N ASP A 291 20.99 11.99 2.61
CA ASP A 291 21.28 12.21 4.03
C ASP A 291 20.78 13.60 4.45
N ILE A 292 20.13 13.67 5.60
CA ILE A 292 19.72 14.91 6.24
C ILE A 292 20.75 15.25 7.29
N ASN A 293 21.29 16.47 7.21
CA ASN A 293 22.25 17.01 8.16
C ASN A 293 21.56 18.06 9.02
N VAL A 294 21.68 17.94 10.34
CA VAL A 294 21.15 18.87 11.32
C VAL A 294 22.28 19.34 12.23
N PHE A 295 22.55 20.62 12.24
CA PHE A 295 23.51 21.20 13.18
C PHE A 295 22.89 21.24 14.58
N SER A 296 23.59 20.70 15.58
CA SER A 296 23.12 20.69 16.96
C SER A 296 23.22 22.07 17.58
N ASP A 297 22.12 22.52 18.15
CA ASP A 297 22.02 23.68 19.03
C ASP A 297 22.05 23.29 20.51
N GLU A 298 21.93 24.29 21.41
CA GLU A 298 21.89 24.06 22.85
C GLU A 298 20.73 23.18 23.31
N HIS A 299 19.55 23.33 22.67
CA HIS A 299 18.39 22.50 23.03
C HIS A 299 18.59 21.02 22.62
N ILE A 300 19.16 20.79 21.46
CA ILE A 300 19.50 19.43 21.01
C ILE A 300 20.49 18.77 21.97
N LYS A 301 21.54 19.48 22.36
CA LYS A 301 22.53 18.99 23.33
C LYS A 301 21.90 18.69 24.68
N TYR A 302 21.08 19.61 25.20
CA TYR A 302 20.33 19.40 26.44
C TYR A 302 19.50 18.11 26.43
N VAL A 303 18.75 17.89 25.32
CA VAL A 303 17.92 16.67 25.20
C VAL A 303 18.76 15.40 25.10
N PHE A 304 19.91 15.46 24.43
CA PHE A 304 20.86 14.36 24.39
C PHE A 304 21.44 14.04 25.77
N GLU A 305 21.87 15.04 26.52
CA GLU A 305 22.42 14.86 27.88
C GLU A 305 21.35 14.31 28.84
N LYS A 306 20.12 14.80 28.75
CA LYS A 306 19.04 14.45 29.68
C LYS A 306 18.43 13.08 29.40
N TYR A 307 18.31 12.67 28.16
CA TYR A 307 17.55 11.47 27.74
C TYR A 307 18.33 10.48 26.89
N GLY A 308 19.50 10.86 26.41
CA GLY A 308 20.28 10.09 25.46
C GLY A 308 21.49 9.39 26.09
N ASN A 309 22.06 8.47 25.33
CA ASN A 309 23.37 7.85 25.58
C ASN A 309 24.23 8.08 24.33
N ILE A 310 24.82 9.28 24.21
CA ILE A 310 25.64 9.66 23.04
C ILE A 310 27.07 9.07 23.08
N HIS A 311 27.46 8.49 24.19
CA HIS A 311 28.77 7.86 24.39
C HIS A 311 28.74 6.33 24.31
N GLY A 312 27.63 5.76 23.82
CA GLY A 312 27.51 4.33 23.56
C GLY A 312 28.31 3.87 22.33
N ASN A 313 28.21 2.58 22.00
CA ASN A 313 28.81 2.07 20.77
C ASN A 313 28.11 2.67 19.53
N ASP A 314 28.80 2.71 18.41
CA ASP A 314 28.31 3.26 17.14
C ASP A 314 26.88 2.81 16.75
N ASP A 315 26.58 1.54 17.00
CA ASP A 315 25.29 0.94 16.63
C ASP A 315 24.22 1.01 17.72
N ASP A 316 24.54 1.53 18.90
CA ASP A 316 23.58 1.75 19.97
C ASP A 316 22.65 2.91 19.62
N PHE A 317 21.39 2.83 20.09
CA PHE A 317 20.45 3.93 19.94
C PHE A 317 20.81 5.06 20.91
N ILE A 318 20.86 6.30 20.40
CA ILE A 318 21.04 7.48 21.25
C ILE A 318 19.95 7.52 22.33
N PHE A 319 18.69 7.24 21.95
CA PHE A 319 17.59 7.15 22.90
C PHE A 319 17.22 5.69 23.17
N PRO A 320 17.47 5.14 24.37
CA PRO A 320 17.39 3.69 24.64
C PRO A 320 15.97 3.15 24.81
N TYR A 321 14.94 3.85 24.30
CA TYR A 321 13.54 3.42 24.42
C TYR A 321 13.21 2.15 23.67
N LEU A 322 13.93 1.82 22.62
CA LEU A 322 13.71 0.59 21.83
C LEU A 322 14.33 -0.64 22.53
N GLY A 323 15.35 -0.43 23.37
CA GLY A 323 16.08 -1.50 24.03
C GLY A 323 16.99 -2.27 23.08
N SER A 324 17.61 -3.33 23.57
CA SER A 324 18.55 -4.19 22.85
C SER A 324 17.89 -5.27 22.00
N SER A 325 16.57 -5.40 22.04
CA SER A 325 15.84 -6.41 21.28
C SER A 325 16.03 -6.17 19.77
N LYS A 326 16.46 -7.22 19.05
CA LYS A 326 16.49 -7.20 17.57
C LYS A 326 15.12 -7.46 16.94
N ALA A 327 14.09 -7.74 17.75
CA ALA A 327 12.74 -8.04 17.29
C ALA A 327 12.06 -6.77 16.75
N SER A 328 11.96 -6.70 15.45
CA SER A 328 11.46 -5.54 14.72
C SER A 328 9.96 -5.25 14.99
N GLU A 329 9.16 -6.24 15.40
CA GLU A 329 7.77 -6.07 15.83
C GLU A 329 7.68 -5.36 17.18
N GLU A 330 8.59 -5.67 18.10
CA GLU A 330 8.70 -4.99 19.39
C GLU A 330 9.09 -3.54 19.23
N HIS A 331 10.07 -3.23 18.35
CA HIS A 331 10.43 -1.85 18.01
C HIS A 331 9.24 -1.07 17.43
N TYR A 332 8.45 -1.69 16.55
CA TYR A 332 7.23 -1.06 16.02
C TYR A 332 6.25 -0.71 17.13
N ARG A 333 5.99 -1.65 18.06
CA ARG A 333 5.08 -1.45 19.20
C ARG A 333 5.59 -0.36 20.13
N LYS A 334 6.88 -0.43 20.54
CA LYS A 334 7.53 0.58 21.41
C LYS A 334 7.49 1.98 20.78
N THR A 335 7.79 2.08 19.48
CA THR A 335 7.71 3.34 18.72
C THR A 335 6.30 3.92 18.76
N LYS A 336 5.26 3.11 18.49
CA LYS A 336 3.86 3.58 18.55
C LYS A 336 3.46 4.05 19.94
N ASN A 337 3.84 3.29 20.97
CA ASN A 337 3.52 3.64 22.36
C ASN A 337 4.21 4.94 22.78
N PHE A 338 5.49 5.11 22.44
CA PHE A 338 6.24 6.34 22.71
C PHE A 338 5.55 7.55 22.04
N ILE A 339 5.28 7.47 20.72
CA ILE A 339 4.63 8.56 19.98
C ILE A 339 3.25 8.89 20.58
N SER A 340 2.46 7.89 20.94
CA SER A 340 1.15 8.07 21.56
C SER A 340 1.28 8.76 22.92
N SER A 341 2.22 8.32 23.76
CA SER A 341 2.51 8.91 25.06
C SER A 341 2.90 10.39 24.92
N ILE A 342 3.89 10.70 24.07
CA ILE A 342 4.34 12.08 23.82
C ILE A 342 3.18 12.95 23.34
N ASN A 343 2.41 12.49 22.36
CA ASN A 343 1.27 13.25 21.84
C ASN A 343 0.23 13.54 22.94
N ASN A 344 -0.07 12.57 23.80
CA ASN A 344 -1.06 12.74 24.86
C ASN A 344 -0.55 13.70 25.98
N GLN A 345 0.71 13.57 26.35
CA GLN A 345 1.31 14.42 27.39
C GLN A 345 1.54 15.84 26.86
N PHE A 346 1.95 16.01 25.60
CA PHE A 346 2.11 17.35 25.03
C PHE A 346 0.78 18.11 24.88
N LYS A 347 -0.31 17.42 24.56
CA LYS A 347 -1.66 18.03 24.58
C LYS A 347 -2.05 18.53 25.98
N LYS A 348 -1.78 17.72 27.01
CA LYS A 348 -2.03 18.12 28.39
C LYS A 348 -1.16 19.33 28.78
N TYR A 349 0.13 19.28 28.41
CA TYR A 349 1.07 20.37 28.62
C TYR A 349 0.60 21.67 27.94
N ALA A 350 0.15 21.62 26.70
CA ALA A 350 -0.36 22.78 25.97
C ALA A 350 -1.60 23.36 26.63
N ARG A 351 -2.55 22.53 27.09
CA ARG A 351 -3.75 22.98 27.84
C ARG A 351 -3.42 23.65 29.16
N ASP A 352 -2.44 23.12 29.90
CA ASP A 352 -1.97 23.73 31.15
C ASP A 352 -1.45 25.16 30.95
N ASN A 353 -1.01 25.46 29.73
CA ASN A 353 -0.47 26.75 29.33
C ASN A 353 -1.44 27.57 28.45
N GLY A 354 -2.73 27.29 28.54
CA GLY A 354 -3.78 28.06 27.87
C GLY A 354 -3.92 27.80 26.37
N ILE A 355 -3.36 26.71 25.84
CA ILE A 355 -3.44 26.36 24.42
C ILE A 355 -4.21 25.04 24.25
N ASP A 356 -5.48 25.14 23.89
CA ASP A 356 -6.37 23.99 23.71
C ASP A 356 -6.38 23.49 22.27
N ASP A 357 -5.24 23.48 21.62
CA ASP A 357 -5.07 22.89 20.30
C ASP A 357 -4.76 21.39 20.39
N LEU A 358 -5.31 20.59 19.46
CA LEU A 358 -5.01 19.16 19.37
C LEU A 358 -3.63 18.92 18.72
N ILE A 359 -2.60 19.40 19.41
CA ILE A 359 -1.22 19.38 18.91
C ILE A 359 -0.70 17.94 18.87
N SER A 360 -0.05 17.58 17.77
CA SER A 360 0.61 16.28 17.60
C SER A 360 2.09 16.46 17.26
N SER A 361 2.85 15.38 17.31
CA SER A 361 4.26 15.35 16.92
C SER A 361 4.51 15.89 15.50
N ASN A 362 3.58 15.68 14.56
CA ASN A 362 3.72 16.21 13.20
C ASN A 362 3.65 17.74 13.12
N TRP A 363 3.04 18.41 14.13
CA TRP A 363 3.02 19.87 14.16
C TRP A 363 4.43 20.45 14.36
N ALA A 364 5.35 19.77 15.03
CA ALA A 364 6.73 20.19 15.14
C ALA A 364 7.35 20.40 13.76
N ARG A 365 7.19 19.41 12.88
CA ARG A 365 7.65 19.49 11.49
C ARG A 365 6.91 20.56 10.68
N HIS A 366 5.59 20.66 10.83
CA HIS A 366 4.81 21.66 10.12
C HIS A 366 5.20 23.08 10.56
N SER A 367 5.45 23.27 11.85
CA SER A 367 5.90 24.56 12.41
C SER A 367 7.31 24.91 11.93
N TYR A 368 8.27 23.96 11.95
CA TYR A 368 9.60 24.18 11.40
C TYR A 368 9.54 24.65 9.95
N VAL A 369 8.89 23.87 9.07
CA VAL A 369 8.79 24.18 7.62
C VAL A 369 8.19 25.59 7.42
N THR A 370 7.06 25.88 8.07
CA THR A 370 6.39 27.19 7.92
C THR A 370 7.26 28.33 8.45
N HIS A 371 7.92 28.14 9.58
CA HIS A 371 8.78 29.19 10.18
C HIS A 371 10.04 29.43 9.33
N ALA A 372 10.67 28.39 8.82
CA ALA A 372 11.83 28.52 7.95
C ALA A 372 11.49 29.33 6.68
N ILE A 373 10.35 29.02 6.04
CA ILE A 373 9.85 29.76 4.88
C ILE A 373 9.53 31.21 5.27
N ASN A 374 8.84 31.45 6.39
CA ASN A 374 8.51 32.80 6.85
C ASN A 374 9.73 33.64 7.20
N LYS A 375 10.85 33.01 7.56
CA LYS A 375 12.16 33.64 7.79
C LYS A 375 12.99 33.84 6.52
N GLY A 376 12.48 33.44 5.36
CA GLY A 376 13.10 33.66 4.04
C GLY A 376 13.93 32.49 3.50
N ALA A 377 13.86 31.31 4.14
CA ALA A 377 14.49 30.14 3.57
C ALA A 377 13.79 29.72 2.26
N THR A 378 14.55 29.31 1.25
CA THR A 378 14.00 28.87 -0.03
C THR A 378 13.25 27.54 0.13
N MET A 379 12.30 27.27 -0.77
CA MET A 379 11.52 26.03 -0.75
C MET A 379 12.40 24.80 -0.98
N GLU A 380 13.44 24.95 -1.79
CA GLU A 380 14.44 23.92 -2.09
C GLU A 380 15.24 23.59 -0.83
N TYR A 381 15.77 24.59 -0.15
CA TYR A 381 16.49 24.41 1.11
C TYR A 381 15.62 23.71 2.16
N VAL A 382 14.39 24.21 2.36
CA VAL A 382 13.45 23.60 3.31
C VAL A 382 13.08 22.18 2.88
N GLY A 383 12.83 21.96 1.59
CA GLY A 383 12.56 20.61 1.06
C GLY A 383 13.70 19.63 1.36
N ASP A 384 14.94 20.02 1.10
CA ASP A 384 16.12 19.22 1.38
C ASP A 384 16.31 19.01 2.91
N SER A 385 16.19 20.06 3.71
CA SER A 385 16.38 19.98 5.17
C SER A 385 15.39 19.06 5.88
N VAL A 386 14.19 18.89 5.32
CA VAL A 386 13.19 17.95 5.85
C VAL A 386 13.12 16.62 5.09
N GLY A 387 13.94 16.45 4.04
CA GLY A 387 13.95 15.25 3.20
C GLY A 387 12.65 15.06 2.40
N HIS A 388 12.12 16.12 1.77
CA HIS A 388 11.06 15.98 0.80
C HIS A 388 11.65 15.60 -0.56
N THR A 389 11.13 14.55 -1.15
CA THR A 389 11.57 14.08 -2.49
C THR A 389 10.91 14.83 -3.64
N ASP A 390 9.84 15.59 -3.37
CA ASP A 390 9.10 16.39 -4.35
C ASP A 390 8.76 17.74 -3.71
N LEU A 391 9.14 18.82 -4.38
CA LEU A 391 8.84 20.20 -3.99
C LEU A 391 7.33 20.46 -3.87
N LYS A 392 6.48 19.69 -4.59
CA LYS A 392 5.02 19.76 -4.42
C LYS A 392 4.59 19.57 -2.97
N THR A 393 5.32 18.73 -2.21
CA THR A 393 5.04 18.51 -0.79
C THR A 393 5.37 19.75 0.04
N THR A 394 6.45 20.48 -0.28
CA THR A 394 6.84 21.72 0.37
C THR A 394 5.88 22.85 -0.02
N ASN A 395 5.46 22.93 -1.28
CA ASN A 395 4.49 23.93 -1.76
C ASN A 395 3.14 23.88 -1.05
N LEU A 396 2.75 22.75 -0.45
CA LEU A 396 1.52 22.67 0.37
C LEU A 396 1.58 23.56 1.62
N TYR A 397 2.75 24.03 2.01
CA TYR A 397 2.92 24.97 3.14
C TYR A 397 2.79 26.43 2.71
N TYR A 398 2.85 26.73 1.41
CA TYR A 398 2.76 28.11 0.91
C TYR A 398 1.46 28.81 1.34
N HIS A 399 0.37 28.05 1.44
CA HIS A 399 -0.91 28.57 1.93
C HIS A 399 -0.90 28.92 3.44
N SER A 400 0.10 28.43 4.18
CA SER A 400 0.26 28.68 5.62
C SER A 400 1.20 29.87 5.92
N ILE A 401 1.68 30.59 4.90
CA ILE A 401 2.56 31.75 5.06
C ILE A 401 1.78 32.88 5.76
N GLU A 402 2.36 33.41 6.82
CA GLU A 402 1.79 34.54 7.58
C GLU A 402 1.62 35.80 6.72
N THR A 403 0.69 36.65 7.12
CA THR A 403 0.41 37.92 6.42
C THR A 403 1.61 38.87 6.44
N LYS A 404 2.48 38.78 7.45
CA LYS A 404 3.66 39.68 7.60
C LYS A 404 4.65 39.57 6.43
N PRO A 405 5.13 38.39 6.03
CA PRO A 405 5.99 38.26 4.84
C PRO A 405 5.33 38.77 3.55
N LYS A 406 4.02 38.53 3.40
CA LYS A 406 3.27 39.01 2.22
C LYS A 406 3.20 40.53 2.19
N LYS A 407 2.96 41.17 3.34
CA LYS A 407 2.97 42.64 3.49
C LYS A 407 4.37 43.23 3.25
N LYS A 408 5.43 42.54 3.74
CA LYS A 408 6.80 42.98 3.49
C LYS A 408 7.14 42.94 1.99
N MET A 409 6.77 41.85 1.32
CA MET A 409 6.96 41.77 -0.12
C MET A 409 6.18 42.83 -0.89
N ALA A 410 4.92 43.08 -0.51
CA ALA A 410 4.13 44.15 -1.14
C ALA A 410 4.75 45.53 -1.00
N LYS A 411 5.46 45.82 0.09
CA LYS A 411 6.19 47.08 0.27
C LYS A 411 7.45 47.15 -0.60
N LEU A 412 8.21 46.02 -0.70
CA LEU A 412 9.43 45.94 -1.49
C LEU A 412 9.17 46.08 -3.00
N LEU A 413 7.95 45.80 -3.47
CA LEU A 413 7.62 45.97 -4.90
C LEU A 413 7.66 47.42 -5.40
N PHE A 414 7.58 48.38 -4.47
CA PHE A 414 7.64 49.82 -4.78
C PHE A 414 8.91 50.49 -4.24
N ASP A 415 9.89 49.69 -3.80
CA ASP A 415 11.22 50.15 -3.38
C ASP A 415 12.09 49.99 -4.63
N PHE A 416 12.33 51.12 -5.29
CA PHE A 416 13.05 51.21 -6.57
C PHE A 416 14.52 51.66 -6.39
N ASP A 417 15.04 51.62 -5.16
CA ASP A 417 16.44 51.95 -4.84
C ASP A 417 17.36 50.75 -4.99
#